data_c1a9c54d342bc366dd0bf07bc7170594
#
_entry.id   c1a9c54d342bc366dd0bf07bc7170594
#
_cell.length_a   1.000
_cell.length_b   1.000
_cell.length_c   1.000
_cell.angle_alpha   90.00
_cell.angle_beta   90.00
_cell.angle_gamma   90.00
#
_symmetry.space_group_name_H-M   'P 1'
#
loop_
_entity.id
_entity.type
_entity.pdbx_description
1 polymer ?
#
loop_
_entity_poly.entity_id
_entity_poly.type
_entity_poly.pdbx_seq_one_letter_code
_entity_poly.pdbx_strand_id
1 'polypeptide(L)'
;MTNLESQISDRKVVALAGGVGGAKLAWGLAQVLPPGRLTVVVNTGDDFEHLGLHISPDLDTVMYTLAGLASPETGWGLRGESWGMMDMLAHYAAPTWFRLGDRDLATHLLRSQWLREGFPLTWITRELCKLLGVRQALLPMTDAPVRTIVHTDEGALPFQHYFVARRWQPAVKSVQFEGVEAAQPSHDVVSSLREGDLIVFCPSNPFVSLDPILALPALRRMVAASRAPKVAVSPIVGGEAIKGPAAKMMRELGMDASPVGVAGHYQDLLTGFVLDRQDEAHKTAIAFDLGIRALTTSTIMSTDDDRVRLAREVLEFAAQL
;
A
#
# COMPACT_ATOMS: atom_id res chain seq x y z
N MET A 1 -20.05 -21.26 14.22
CA MET A 1 -18.69 -20.93 13.73
C MET A 1 -17.85 -22.20 13.80
N THR A 2 -17.18 -22.53 12.73
CA THR A 2 -16.18 -23.61 12.75
C THR A 2 -14.98 -23.19 13.61
N ASN A 3 -14.16 -24.14 14.07
CA ASN A 3 -12.95 -23.84 14.85
C ASN A 3 -11.99 -22.89 14.08
N LEU A 4 -11.96 -23.00 12.75
CA LEU A 4 -11.15 -22.18 11.87
C LEU A 4 -11.70 -20.73 11.79
N GLU A 5 -13.01 -20.54 11.70
CA GLU A 5 -13.63 -19.20 11.70
C GLU A 5 -13.35 -18.43 13.00
N SER A 6 -13.39 -19.13 14.15
CA SER A 6 -13.04 -18.54 15.43
C SER A 6 -11.55 -18.14 15.49
N GLN A 7 -10.66 -18.99 15.00
CA GLN A 7 -9.22 -18.71 14.95
C GLN A 7 -8.87 -17.53 14.05
N ILE A 8 -9.61 -17.32 12.96
CA ILE A 8 -9.42 -16.19 12.04
C ILE A 8 -9.93 -14.89 12.67
N SER A 9 -11.13 -14.94 13.28
CA SER A 9 -11.76 -13.73 13.84
C SER A 9 -11.01 -13.13 15.02
N ASP A 10 -10.25 -13.94 15.77
CA ASP A 10 -9.54 -13.47 16.95
C ASP A 10 -8.16 -12.87 16.65
N ARG A 11 -7.62 -13.09 15.45
CA ARG A 11 -6.27 -12.60 15.07
C ARG A 11 -6.20 -11.09 14.91
N LYS A 12 -5.15 -10.49 15.46
CA LYS A 12 -4.73 -9.12 15.15
C LYS A 12 -3.88 -9.14 13.89
N VAL A 13 -4.37 -8.52 12.84
CA VAL A 13 -3.71 -8.48 11.53
C VAL A 13 -3.11 -7.10 11.28
N VAL A 14 -1.84 -7.06 10.90
CA VAL A 14 -1.17 -5.86 10.41
C VAL A 14 -0.97 -6.00 8.91
N ALA A 15 -1.63 -5.15 8.13
CA ALA A 15 -1.49 -5.09 6.68
C ALA A 15 -0.55 -3.96 6.28
N LEU A 16 0.50 -4.25 5.51
CA LEU A 16 1.36 -3.26 4.88
C LEU A 16 0.81 -2.96 3.50
N ALA A 17 0.47 -1.72 3.22
CA ALA A 17 -0.25 -1.35 2.01
C ALA A 17 0.20 -0.03 1.41
N GLY A 18 0.04 0.08 0.09
CA GLY A 18 0.09 1.31 -0.68
C GLY A 18 -0.66 1.13 -1.98
N GLY A 19 -1.14 2.23 -2.58
CA GLY A 19 -1.85 2.22 -3.84
C GLY A 19 -3.16 1.43 -3.86
N VAL A 20 -3.68 1.28 -5.08
CA VAL A 20 -5.03 0.70 -5.32
C VAL A 20 -5.11 -0.79 -4.97
N GLY A 21 -4.08 -1.57 -5.30
CA GLY A 21 -4.05 -3.02 -5.03
C GLY A 21 -4.06 -3.30 -3.54
N GLY A 22 -3.22 -2.57 -2.79
CA GLY A 22 -3.14 -2.65 -1.34
C GLY A 22 -4.46 -2.24 -0.66
N ALA A 23 -5.07 -1.15 -1.11
CA ALA A 23 -6.35 -0.67 -0.60
C ALA A 23 -7.48 -1.70 -0.79
N LYS A 24 -7.52 -2.39 -1.94
CA LYS A 24 -8.53 -3.42 -2.22
C LYS A 24 -8.44 -4.60 -1.25
N LEU A 25 -7.23 -5.13 -1.01
CA LEU A 25 -7.06 -6.24 -0.06
C LEU A 25 -7.31 -5.77 1.38
N ALA A 26 -6.85 -4.58 1.76
CA ALA A 26 -7.15 -4.00 3.07
C ALA A 26 -8.66 -3.88 3.32
N TRP A 27 -9.43 -3.47 2.31
CA TRP A 27 -10.89 -3.43 2.38
C TRP A 27 -11.48 -4.84 2.55
N GLY A 28 -11.01 -5.83 1.78
CA GLY A 28 -11.44 -7.22 1.93
C GLY A 28 -11.18 -7.77 3.33
N LEU A 29 -9.98 -7.52 3.89
CA LEU A 29 -9.64 -7.88 5.27
C LEU A 29 -10.57 -7.19 6.28
N ALA A 30 -10.92 -5.93 6.05
CA ALA A 30 -11.84 -5.17 6.89
C ALA A 30 -13.28 -5.72 6.89
N GLN A 31 -13.70 -6.45 5.83
CA GLN A 31 -15.01 -7.11 5.78
C GLN A 31 -15.01 -8.47 6.50
N VAL A 32 -13.86 -9.13 6.58
CA VAL A 32 -13.74 -10.47 7.20
C VAL A 32 -13.41 -10.37 8.69
N LEU A 33 -12.58 -9.42 9.08
CA LEU A 33 -12.10 -9.27 10.45
C LEU A 33 -13.05 -8.37 11.28
N PRO A 34 -13.28 -8.72 12.55
CA PRO A 34 -14.03 -7.85 13.46
C PRO A 34 -13.36 -6.47 13.64
N PRO A 35 -14.12 -5.44 14.02
CA PRO A 35 -13.56 -4.13 14.38
C PRO A 35 -12.43 -4.24 15.41
N GLY A 36 -11.35 -3.47 15.20
CA GLY A 36 -10.17 -3.47 16.07
C GLY A 36 -9.19 -4.64 15.86
N ARG A 37 -9.46 -5.53 14.89
CA ARG A 37 -8.55 -6.65 14.56
C ARG A 37 -7.66 -6.36 13.35
N LEU A 38 -7.90 -5.30 12.60
CA LEU A 38 -7.09 -4.89 11.46
C LEU A 38 -6.44 -3.53 11.71
N THR A 39 -5.12 -3.50 11.58
CA THR A 39 -4.33 -2.27 11.44
C THR A 39 -3.72 -2.25 10.03
N VAL A 40 -3.89 -1.16 9.30
CA VAL A 40 -3.26 -0.96 7.99
C VAL A 40 -2.16 0.08 8.14
N VAL A 41 -0.92 -0.31 7.94
CA VAL A 41 0.25 0.57 7.87
C VAL A 41 0.47 0.95 6.42
N VAL A 42 0.42 2.24 6.13
CA VAL A 42 0.40 2.74 4.75
C VAL A 42 1.66 3.55 4.45
N ASN A 43 2.14 3.37 3.22
CA ASN A 43 3.23 4.13 2.64
C ASN A 43 2.95 5.64 2.66
N THR A 44 3.96 6.40 3.06
CA THR A 44 4.00 7.87 2.97
C THR A 44 5.24 8.36 2.20
N GLY A 45 5.97 7.42 1.56
CA GLY A 45 7.16 7.75 0.79
C GLY A 45 6.88 8.53 -0.49
N ASP A 46 5.65 8.48 -0.99
CA ASP A 46 5.19 9.23 -2.17
C ASP A 46 4.34 10.46 -1.83
N ASP A 47 4.25 10.81 -0.54
CA ASP A 47 3.69 12.09 -0.10
C ASP A 47 4.49 13.26 -0.67
N PHE A 48 3.83 14.35 -1.02
CA PHE A 48 4.48 15.53 -1.58
C PHE A 48 3.66 16.79 -1.36
N GLU A 49 4.27 17.94 -1.63
CA GLU A 49 3.58 19.22 -1.64
C GLU A 49 3.14 19.59 -3.06
N HIS A 50 1.87 19.97 -3.22
CA HIS A 50 1.32 20.47 -4.46
C HIS A 50 0.42 21.68 -4.18
N LEU A 51 0.70 22.82 -4.82
CA LEU A 51 -0.03 24.07 -4.62
C LEU A 51 -0.10 24.51 -3.14
N GLY A 52 0.95 24.24 -2.36
CA GLY A 52 1.02 24.53 -0.93
C GLY A 52 0.17 23.61 -0.04
N LEU A 53 -0.31 22.49 -0.59
CA LEU A 53 -1.05 21.46 0.12
C LEU A 53 -0.22 20.20 0.26
N HIS A 54 -0.31 19.57 1.43
CA HIS A 54 0.27 18.25 1.67
C HIS A 54 -0.66 17.17 1.11
N ILE A 55 -0.17 16.41 0.14
CA ILE A 55 -0.87 15.33 -0.55
C ILE A 55 -0.28 14.00 -0.08
N SER A 56 -1.15 13.07 0.34
CA SER A 56 -0.76 11.73 0.79
C SER A 56 -1.52 10.66 -0.04
N PRO A 57 -1.09 10.37 -1.27
CA PRO A 57 -1.88 9.61 -2.24
C PRO A 57 -2.27 8.21 -1.77
N ASP A 58 -1.34 7.48 -1.15
CA ASP A 58 -1.59 6.11 -0.69
C ASP A 58 -2.49 6.10 0.56
N LEU A 59 -2.27 7.01 1.53
CA LEU A 59 -3.15 7.16 2.68
C LEU A 59 -4.59 7.46 2.25
N ASP A 60 -4.77 8.39 1.31
CA ASP A 60 -6.09 8.79 0.83
C ASP A 60 -6.77 7.65 0.06
N THR A 61 -6.03 6.96 -0.80
CA THR A 61 -6.55 5.81 -1.54
C THR A 61 -7.06 4.71 -0.59
N VAL A 62 -6.28 4.37 0.45
CA VAL A 62 -6.70 3.36 1.43
C VAL A 62 -7.86 3.86 2.29
N MET A 63 -7.79 5.09 2.79
CA MET A 63 -8.82 5.71 3.61
C MET A 63 -10.17 5.79 2.86
N TYR A 64 -10.18 6.29 1.64
CA TYR A 64 -11.40 6.39 0.83
C TYR A 64 -11.95 5.02 0.45
N THR A 65 -11.08 4.03 0.21
CA THR A 65 -11.51 2.66 -0.07
C THR A 65 -12.17 2.03 1.16
N LEU A 66 -11.58 2.17 2.35
CA LEU A 66 -12.16 1.68 3.60
C LEU A 66 -13.47 2.38 3.97
N ALA A 67 -13.59 3.67 3.65
CA ALA A 67 -14.81 4.46 3.85
C ALA A 67 -15.91 4.17 2.81
N GLY A 68 -15.63 3.39 1.76
CA GLY A 68 -16.58 3.15 0.66
C GLY A 68 -16.82 4.37 -0.24
N LEU A 69 -15.91 5.34 -0.20
CA LEU A 69 -16.01 6.61 -0.93
C LEU A 69 -15.10 6.69 -2.16
N ALA A 70 -14.19 5.74 -2.36
CA ALA A 70 -13.26 5.73 -3.49
C ALA A 70 -14.01 5.68 -4.83
N SER A 71 -13.43 6.34 -5.86
CA SER A 71 -13.92 6.25 -7.24
C SER A 71 -13.69 4.84 -7.78
N PRO A 72 -14.73 4.13 -8.25
CA PRO A 72 -14.57 2.80 -8.85
C PRO A 72 -13.88 2.87 -10.22
N GLU A 73 -13.99 3.99 -10.94
CA GLU A 73 -13.45 4.18 -12.29
C GLU A 73 -11.93 4.33 -12.26
N THR A 74 -11.41 5.17 -11.37
CA THR A 74 -9.98 5.47 -11.27
C THR A 74 -9.28 4.57 -10.25
N GLY A 75 -9.99 4.15 -9.19
CA GLY A 75 -9.46 3.44 -8.03
C GLY A 75 -8.69 4.36 -7.06
N TRP A 76 -8.66 5.67 -7.33
CA TRP A 76 -8.12 6.72 -6.46
C TRP A 76 -9.05 7.93 -6.48
N GLY A 77 -8.91 8.84 -5.50
CA GLY A 77 -9.81 9.98 -5.32
C GLY A 77 -11.22 9.55 -4.89
N LEU A 78 -12.12 10.52 -4.79
CA LEU A 78 -13.48 10.30 -4.32
C LEU A 78 -14.45 10.03 -5.48
N ARG A 79 -15.51 9.28 -5.21
CA ARG A 79 -16.61 9.06 -6.16
C ARG A 79 -17.39 10.36 -6.35
N GLY A 80 -17.77 10.64 -7.60
CA GLY A 80 -18.60 11.79 -7.93
C GLY A 80 -17.86 13.13 -7.76
N GLU A 81 -16.57 13.15 -8.08
CA GLU A 81 -15.77 14.38 -8.11
C GLU A 81 -16.26 15.35 -9.19
N SER A 82 -16.10 16.63 -8.90
CA SER A 82 -16.10 17.73 -9.87
C SER A 82 -14.69 18.32 -10.00
N TRP A 83 -14.49 19.15 -11.02
CA TRP A 83 -13.16 19.61 -11.43
C TRP A 83 -13.07 21.13 -11.58
N GLY A 84 -14.01 21.87 -10.98
CA GLY A 84 -14.11 23.34 -11.11
C GLY A 84 -12.84 24.05 -10.67
N MET A 85 -12.20 23.59 -9.60
CA MET A 85 -10.90 24.13 -9.16
C MET A 85 -9.82 23.88 -10.21
N MET A 86 -9.74 22.69 -10.79
CA MET A 86 -8.75 22.36 -11.82
C MET A 86 -8.97 23.17 -13.10
N ASP A 87 -10.21 23.42 -13.50
CA ASP A 87 -10.56 24.24 -14.66
C ASP A 87 -10.12 25.70 -14.44
N MET A 88 -10.30 26.23 -13.23
CA MET A 88 -9.82 27.58 -12.88
C MET A 88 -8.30 27.66 -12.81
N LEU A 89 -7.63 26.64 -12.27
CA LEU A 89 -6.16 26.57 -12.29
C LEU A 89 -5.61 26.55 -13.71
N ALA A 90 -6.24 25.81 -14.62
CA ALA A 90 -5.87 25.83 -16.04
C ALA A 90 -6.06 27.22 -16.67
N HIS A 91 -7.16 27.93 -16.32
CA HIS A 91 -7.40 29.30 -16.77
C HIS A 91 -6.32 30.27 -16.28
N TYR A 92 -5.77 30.09 -15.08
CA TYR A 92 -4.65 30.86 -14.53
C TYR A 92 -3.27 30.39 -15.02
N ALA A 93 -3.20 29.42 -15.93
CA ALA A 93 -1.97 28.79 -16.39
C ALA A 93 -1.13 28.16 -15.23
N ALA A 94 -1.78 27.76 -14.15
CA ALA A 94 -1.15 27.08 -13.04
C ALA A 94 -0.90 25.59 -13.37
N PRO A 95 -0.01 24.88 -12.63
CA PRO A 95 0.26 23.47 -12.86
C PRO A 95 -1.01 22.61 -12.65
N THR A 96 -1.35 21.79 -13.67
CA THR A 96 -2.51 20.88 -13.66
C THR A 96 -2.13 19.42 -13.89
N TRP A 97 -0.85 19.10 -13.83
CA TRP A 97 -0.33 17.75 -14.08
C TRP A 97 -0.79 16.73 -13.04
N PHE A 98 -1.01 17.17 -11.79
CA PHE A 98 -1.59 16.35 -10.73
C PHE A 98 -3.04 16.80 -10.50
N ARG A 99 -3.97 15.92 -10.77
CA ARG A 99 -5.40 16.25 -10.68
C ARG A 99 -5.91 16.05 -9.26
N LEU A 100 -6.55 17.09 -8.72
CA LEU A 100 -7.26 17.09 -7.45
C LEU A 100 -8.73 17.31 -7.71
N GLY A 101 -9.60 16.44 -7.20
CA GLY A 101 -11.04 16.64 -7.23
C GLY A 101 -11.47 17.73 -6.24
N ASP A 102 -12.59 18.40 -6.51
CA ASP A 102 -13.09 19.48 -5.65
C ASP A 102 -13.43 18.99 -4.23
N ARG A 103 -13.89 17.73 -4.09
CA ARG A 103 -14.18 17.11 -2.80
C ARG A 103 -12.91 16.61 -2.11
N ASP A 104 -12.00 16.01 -2.88
CA ASP A 104 -10.69 15.53 -2.40
C ASP A 104 -9.85 16.69 -1.84
N LEU A 105 -9.97 17.88 -2.45
CA LEU A 105 -9.33 19.11 -1.99
C LEU A 105 -9.64 19.42 -0.52
N ALA A 106 -10.84 19.11 -0.03
CA ALA A 106 -11.20 19.34 1.37
C ALA A 106 -10.31 18.53 2.33
N THR A 107 -9.99 17.28 1.99
CA THR A 107 -9.07 16.45 2.77
C THR A 107 -7.67 17.07 2.81
N HIS A 108 -7.15 17.51 1.66
CA HIS A 108 -5.82 18.11 1.57
C HIS A 108 -5.74 19.45 2.31
N LEU A 109 -6.78 20.26 2.26
CA LEU A 109 -6.87 21.53 3.00
C LEU A 109 -6.81 21.30 4.52
N LEU A 110 -7.66 20.39 5.04
CA LEU A 110 -7.67 20.07 6.48
C LEU A 110 -6.35 19.45 6.92
N ARG A 111 -5.83 18.47 6.19
CA ARG A 111 -4.52 17.86 6.49
C ARG A 111 -3.43 18.91 6.55
N SER A 112 -3.34 19.77 5.55
CA SER A 112 -2.30 20.81 5.48
C SER A 112 -2.45 21.86 6.57
N GLN A 113 -3.68 22.19 6.96
CA GLN A 113 -3.94 23.08 8.08
C GLN A 113 -3.44 22.46 9.38
N TRP A 114 -3.86 21.24 9.70
CA TRP A 114 -3.50 20.57 10.96
C TRP A 114 -2.00 20.28 11.05
N LEU A 115 -1.32 19.96 9.93
CA LEU A 115 0.14 19.85 9.91
C LEU A 115 0.82 21.18 10.27
N ARG A 116 0.33 22.32 9.74
CA ARG A 116 0.85 23.66 10.12
C ARG A 116 0.56 24.02 11.57
N GLU A 117 -0.51 23.51 12.15
CA GLU A 117 -0.84 23.63 13.57
C GLU A 117 0.02 22.71 14.46
N GLY A 118 0.85 21.83 13.87
CA GLY A 118 1.78 20.96 14.57
C GLY A 118 1.24 19.59 14.95
N PHE A 119 0.07 19.19 14.46
CA PHE A 119 -0.44 17.83 14.68
C PHE A 119 0.34 16.81 13.83
N PRO A 120 0.71 15.64 14.40
CA PRO A 120 1.38 14.58 13.63
C PRO A 120 0.42 13.93 12.63
N LEU A 121 0.98 13.44 11.51
CA LEU A 121 0.20 12.80 10.43
C LEU A 121 -0.62 11.61 10.94
N THR A 122 -0.11 10.84 11.90
CA THR A 122 -0.84 9.75 12.58
C THR A 122 -2.13 10.24 13.24
N TRP A 123 -2.09 11.37 13.96
CA TRP A 123 -3.28 11.94 14.57
C TRP A 123 -4.26 12.44 13.52
N ILE A 124 -3.77 13.15 12.50
CA ILE A 124 -4.57 13.70 11.40
C ILE A 124 -5.29 12.57 10.66
N THR A 125 -4.57 11.51 10.31
CA THR A 125 -5.13 10.34 9.63
C THR A 125 -6.24 9.69 10.46
N ARG A 126 -6.04 9.56 11.76
CA ARG A 126 -7.05 9.03 12.69
C ARG A 126 -8.32 9.88 12.72
N GLU A 127 -8.18 11.20 12.80
CA GLU A 127 -9.35 12.11 12.83
C GLU A 127 -10.09 12.09 11.48
N LEU A 128 -9.39 12.11 10.34
CA LEU A 128 -10.01 11.98 9.03
C LEU A 128 -10.75 10.64 8.89
N CYS A 129 -10.13 9.53 9.29
CA CYS A 129 -10.77 8.21 9.28
C CYS A 129 -12.05 8.19 10.13
N LYS A 130 -12.01 8.75 11.34
CA LYS A 130 -13.16 8.86 12.23
C LYS A 130 -14.30 9.65 11.61
N LEU A 131 -14.00 10.80 11.00
CA LEU A 131 -15.00 11.66 10.31
C LEU A 131 -15.61 10.96 9.08
N LEU A 132 -14.86 10.08 8.41
CA LEU A 132 -15.32 9.29 7.27
C LEU A 132 -15.93 7.93 7.67
N GLY A 133 -16.05 7.62 8.96
CA GLY A 133 -16.66 6.38 9.46
C GLY A 133 -15.79 5.13 9.27
N VAL A 134 -14.49 5.26 9.04
CA VAL A 134 -13.55 4.14 8.96
C VAL A 134 -13.35 3.56 10.35
N ARG A 135 -13.56 2.25 10.50
CA ARG A 135 -13.51 1.54 11.80
C ARG A 135 -12.17 0.88 12.09
N GLN A 136 -11.35 0.68 11.06
CA GLN A 136 -10.04 0.06 11.14
C GLN A 136 -9.00 1.10 11.53
N ALA A 137 -7.93 0.66 12.18
CA ALA A 137 -6.78 1.51 12.41
C ALA A 137 -6.03 1.70 11.07
N LEU A 138 -5.95 2.93 10.59
CA LEU A 138 -5.15 3.33 9.44
C LEU A 138 -4.02 4.21 9.94
N LEU A 139 -2.79 3.81 9.70
CA LEU A 139 -1.60 4.46 10.23
C LEU A 139 -0.62 4.79 9.10
N PRO A 140 -0.10 6.03 9.03
CA PRO A 140 1.06 6.30 8.20
C PRO A 140 2.26 5.50 8.71
N MET A 141 3.16 5.07 7.83
CA MET A 141 4.37 4.33 8.23
C MET A 141 5.25 5.14 9.21
N THR A 142 5.19 6.46 9.12
CA THR A 142 5.92 7.42 9.95
C THR A 142 5.24 8.79 9.91
N ASP A 143 5.46 9.62 10.95
CA ASP A 143 5.07 11.03 10.95
C ASP A 143 6.16 11.93 10.34
N ALA A 144 7.37 11.40 10.14
CA ALA A 144 8.48 12.14 9.54
C ALA A 144 8.38 12.18 8.01
N PRO A 145 8.85 13.23 7.36
CA PRO A 145 8.87 13.30 5.91
C PRO A 145 9.86 12.27 5.34
N VAL A 146 9.36 11.36 4.52
CA VAL A 146 10.14 10.45 3.67
C VAL A 146 9.71 10.68 2.24
N ARG A 147 10.66 10.69 1.29
CA ARG A 147 10.35 10.97 -0.12
C ARG A 147 10.98 9.91 -1.02
N THR A 148 10.16 9.29 -1.85
CA THR A 148 10.61 8.37 -2.88
C THR A 148 11.14 9.15 -4.08
N ILE A 149 12.41 8.95 -4.39
CA ILE A 149 13.09 9.51 -5.56
C ILE A 149 13.39 8.38 -6.53
N VAL A 150 12.95 8.53 -7.76
CA VAL A 150 13.21 7.58 -8.85
C VAL A 150 14.35 8.14 -9.71
N HIS A 151 15.49 7.47 -9.70
CA HIS A 151 16.59 7.79 -10.58
C HIS A 151 16.35 7.15 -11.94
N THR A 152 16.31 7.96 -12.98
CA THR A 152 15.97 7.55 -14.35
C THR A 152 17.11 7.89 -15.31
N ASP A 153 16.96 7.50 -16.57
CA ASP A 153 17.82 7.95 -17.67
C ASP A 153 17.73 9.48 -17.92
N GLU A 154 16.65 10.12 -17.49
CA GLU A 154 16.44 11.58 -17.59
C GLU A 154 16.85 12.33 -16.31
N GLY A 155 17.37 11.64 -15.29
CA GLY A 155 17.76 12.22 -13.99
C GLY A 155 16.90 11.73 -12.82
N ALA A 156 17.09 12.36 -11.65
CA ALA A 156 16.33 12.05 -10.45
C ALA A 156 14.99 12.78 -10.48
N LEU A 157 13.90 12.05 -10.27
CA LEU A 157 12.53 12.55 -10.27
C LEU A 157 11.85 12.19 -8.95
N PRO A 158 11.15 13.14 -8.28
CA PRO A 158 10.19 12.78 -7.24
C PRO A 158 9.15 11.81 -7.80
N PHE A 159 8.72 10.84 -6.99
CA PHE A 159 7.89 9.73 -7.48
C PHE A 159 6.63 10.19 -8.23
N GLN A 160 5.89 11.19 -7.71
CA GLN A 160 4.68 11.65 -8.37
C GLN A 160 4.96 12.35 -9.72
N HIS A 161 6.11 12.99 -9.86
CA HIS A 161 6.55 13.53 -11.17
C HIS A 161 6.84 12.40 -12.14
N TYR A 162 7.58 11.35 -11.72
CA TYR A 162 7.82 10.16 -12.53
C TYR A 162 6.50 9.47 -12.90
N PHE A 163 5.63 9.22 -11.91
CA PHE A 163 4.44 8.40 -12.08
C PHE A 163 3.32 9.11 -12.84
N VAL A 164 2.98 10.34 -12.43
CA VAL A 164 1.83 11.09 -12.98
C VAL A 164 2.27 12.00 -14.13
N ALA A 165 3.22 12.92 -13.90
CA ALA A 165 3.60 13.91 -14.92
C ALA A 165 4.29 13.25 -16.13
N ARG A 166 5.20 12.30 -15.89
CA ARG A 166 5.95 11.59 -16.94
C ARG A 166 5.33 10.25 -17.32
N ARG A 167 4.19 9.86 -16.74
CA ARG A 167 3.43 8.63 -17.04
C ARG A 167 4.32 7.38 -17.03
N TRP A 168 5.27 7.30 -16.08
CA TRP A 168 6.32 6.27 -15.90
C TRP A 168 7.11 5.91 -17.18
N GLN A 169 7.21 6.82 -18.15
CA GLN A 169 7.94 6.58 -19.42
C GLN A 169 9.45 6.47 -19.23
N PRO A 170 10.12 7.35 -18.42
CA PRO A 170 11.57 7.27 -18.24
C PRO A 170 12.01 5.90 -17.70
N ALA A 171 13.19 5.44 -18.13
CA ALA A 171 13.74 4.17 -17.68
C ALA A 171 14.31 4.30 -16.25
N VAL A 172 13.89 3.41 -15.34
CA VAL A 172 14.31 3.42 -13.94
C VAL A 172 15.68 2.75 -13.78
N LYS A 173 16.59 3.42 -13.11
CA LYS A 173 17.93 2.93 -12.75
C LYS A 173 18.04 2.51 -11.29
N SER A 174 17.39 3.26 -10.39
CA SER A 174 17.31 2.94 -8.96
C SER A 174 16.19 3.74 -8.30
N VAL A 175 15.82 3.33 -7.08
CA VAL A 175 14.86 4.02 -6.22
C VAL A 175 15.58 4.35 -4.91
N GLN A 176 15.37 5.55 -4.39
CA GLN A 176 15.94 6.04 -3.14
C GLN A 176 14.83 6.63 -2.26
N PHE A 177 14.97 6.49 -0.95
CA PHE A 177 14.03 7.03 0.03
C PHE A 177 14.75 8.10 0.87
N GLU A 178 14.59 9.36 0.50
CA GLU A 178 15.17 10.49 1.23
C GLU A 178 14.50 10.66 2.59
N GLY A 179 15.29 10.90 3.64
CA GLY A 179 14.81 11.10 5.00
C GLY A 179 14.53 9.81 5.80
N VAL A 180 14.59 8.64 5.16
CA VAL A 180 14.24 7.35 5.78
C VAL A 180 15.13 6.97 6.97
N GLU A 181 16.42 7.32 6.93
CA GLU A 181 17.39 6.98 8.00
C GLU A 181 17.05 7.67 9.34
N ALA A 182 16.46 8.87 9.29
CA ALA A 182 16.07 9.62 10.47
C ALA A 182 14.61 9.35 10.90
N ALA A 183 13.81 8.76 10.01
CA ALA A 183 12.40 8.50 10.25
C ALA A 183 12.19 7.34 11.22
N GLN A 184 11.20 7.49 12.10
CA GLN A 184 10.79 6.45 13.03
C GLN A 184 9.29 6.17 12.86
N PRO A 185 8.87 4.90 12.98
CA PRO A 185 7.46 4.57 13.04
C PRO A 185 6.81 5.19 14.27
N SER A 186 5.53 5.55 14.17
CA SER A 186 4.77 6.05 15.33
C SER A 186 4.62 4.95 16.40
N HIS A 187 4.31 5.37 17.63
CA HIS A 187 4.05 4.43 18.72
C HIS A 187 2.96 3.40 18.37
N ASP A 188 1.92 3.83 17.66
CA ASP A 188 0.80 2.98 17.26
C ASP A 188 1.23 1.91 16.25
N VAL A 189 2.11 2.25 15.30
CA VAL A 189 2.71 1.27 14.36
C VAL A 189 3.56 0.25 15.14
N VAL A 190 4.40 0.72 16.06
CA VAL A 190 5.23 -0.14 16.90
C VAL A 190 4.38 -1.13 17.73
N SER A 191 3.32 -0.63 18.38
CA SER A 191 2.42 -1.46 19.19
C SER A 191 1.70 -2.49 18.32
N SER A 192 1.17 -2.07 17.17
CA SER A 192 0.47 -2.98 16.24
C SER A 192 1.36 -4.13 15.75
N LEU A 193 2.62 -3.85 15.41
CA LEU A 193 3.57 -4.89 14.98
C LEU A 193 4.00 -5.83 16.11
N ARG A 194 4.07 -5.34 17.35
CA ARG A 194 4.39 -6.19 18.52
C ARG A 194 3.24 -7.11 18.91
N GLU A 195 2.02 -6.65 18.74
CA GLU A 195 0.80 -7.36 19.13
C GLU A 195 0.18 -8.16 17.99
N GLY A 196 0.66 -7.98 16.76
CA GLY A 196 0.12 -8.61 15.58
C GLY A 196 0.37 -10.12 15.54
N ASP A 197 -0.68 -10.86 15.24
CA ASP A 197 -0.65 -12.32 15.05
C ASP A 197 -0.41 -12.73 13.60
N LEU A 198 -0.47 -11.78 12.68
CA LEU A 198 -0.23 -11.96 11.24
C LEU A 198 0.20 -10.64 10.62
N ILE A 199 1.21 -10.67 9.76
CA ILE A 199 1.61 -9.53 8.92
C ILE A 199 1.31 -9.88 7.46
N VAL A 200 0.51 -9.04 6.79
CA VAL A 200 0.12 -9.20 5.39
C VAL A 200 0.78 -8.11 4.55
N PHE A 201 1.57 -8.50 3.57
CA PHE A 201 2.08 -7.62 2.51
C PHE A 201 1.03 -7.61 1.41
N CYS A 202 0.27 -6.53 1.32
CA CYS A 202 -0.78 -6.39 0.32
C CYS A 202 -0.19 -6.35 -1.11
N PRO A 203 -0.98 -6.68 -2.18
CA PRO A 203 -0.52 -6.67 -3.56
C PRO A 203 -0.29 -5.23 -4.06
N SER A 204 0.77 -4.64 -3.58
CA SER A 204 1.23 -3.28 -3.85
C SER A 204 2.55 -3.33 -4.64
N ASN A 205 2.91 -2.23 -5.31
CA ASN A 205 4.20 -2.15 -5.99
C ASN A 205 5.35 -2.35 -4.99
N PRO A 206 6.24 -3.32 -5.19
CA PRO A 206 7.34 -3.58 -4.28
C PRO A 206 8.17 -2.32 -4.00
N PHE A 207 8.64 -1.65 -5.03
CA PHE A 207 9.66 -0.60 -4.93
C PHE A 207 9.16 0.76 -4.40
N VAL A 208 7.90 1.10 -4.64
CA VAL A 208 7.37 2.45 -4.35
C VAL A 208 6.21 2.44 -3.37
N SER A 209 5.72 1.27 -2.96
CA SER A 209 4.65 1.18 -1.97
C SER A 209 5.04 0.36 -0.73
N LEU A 210 5.71 -0.80 -0.89
CA LEU A 210 6.12 -1.63 0.25
C LEU A 210 7.55 -1.35 0.72
N ASP A 211 8.50 -1.18 -0.20
CA ASP A 211 9.89 -0.88 0.17
C ASP A 211 10.05 0.41 0.96
N PRO A 212 9.32 1.52 0.70
CA PRO A 212 9.41 2.70 1.56
C PRO A 212 9.05 2.39 3.02
N ILE A 213 8.04 1.54 3.25
CA ILE A 213 7.63 1.08 4.60
C ILE A 213 8.78 0.27 5.23
N LEU A 214 9.33 -0.69 4.46
CA LEU A 214 10.38 -1.59 4.94
C LEU A 214 11.77 -0.92 4.98
N ALA A 215 11.96 0.20 4.28
CA ALA A 215 13.19 0.96 4.34
C ALA A 215 13.37 1.70 5.67
N LEU A 216 12.29 1.92 6.47
CA LEU A 216 12.45 2.40 7.84
C LEU A 216 13.20 1.33 8.66
N PRO A 217 14.45 1.59 9.14
CA PRO A 217 15.27 0.55 9.76
C PRO A 217 14.63 -0.10 10.99
N ALA A 218 13.88 0.70 11.78
CA ALA A 218 13.18 0.20 12.96
C ALA A 218 12.02 -0.74 12.55
N LEU A 219 11.24 -0.37 11.53
CA LEU A 219 10.09 -1.15 11.07
C LEU A 219 10.53 -2.48 10.44
N ARG A 220 11.54 -2.45 9.55
CA ARG A 220 12.09 -3.68 8.96
C ARG A 220 12.59 -4.66 10.03
N ARG A 221 13.35 -4.17 11.03
CA ARG A 221 13.82 -5.01 12.14
C ARG A 221 12.66 -5.64 12.92
N MET A 222 11.59 -4.88 13.17
CA MET A 222 10.41 -5.39 13.87
C MET A 222 9.68 -6.46 13.07
N VAL A 223 9.49 -6.25 11.77
CA VAL A 223 8.88 -7.25 10.87
C VAL A 223 9.74 -8.51 10.82
N ALA A 224 11.05 -8.39 10.66
CA ALA A 224 11.98 -9.51 10.62
C ALA A 224 12.00 -10.31 11.95
N ALA A 225 11.99 -9.61 13.09
CA ALA A 225 11.99 -10.23 14.42
C ALA A 225 10.64 -10.80 14.86
N SER A 226 9.55 -10.45 14.20
CA SER A 226 8.23 -10.94 14.54
C SER A 226 8.13 -12.47 14.32
N ARG A 227 7.53 -13.15 15.30
CA ARG A 227 7.19 -14.58 15.19
C ARG A 227 5.87 -14.83 14.44
N ALA A 228 5.09 -13.78 14.20
CA ALA A 228 3.85 -13.88 13.42
C ALA A 228 4.17 -14.33 11.98
N PRO A 229 3.35 -15.18 11.37
CA PRO A 229 3.43 -15.45 9.95
C PRO A 229 3.44 -14.15 9.14
N LYS A 230 4.21 -14.14 8.07
CA LYS A 230 4.32 -13.01 7.12
C LYS A 230 3.93 -13.51 5.74
N VAL A 231 2.77 -13.07 5.26
CA VAL A 231 2.18 -13.51 4.00
C VAL A 231 2.15 -12.35 3.01
N ALA A 232 2.77 -12.51 1.85
CA ALA A 232 2.65 -11.55 0.76
C ALA A 232 1.70 -12.06 -0.31
N VAL A 233 0.97 -11.13 -0.94
CA VAL A 233 0.17 -11.40 -2.14
C VAL A 233 0.85 -10.76 -3.34
N SER A 234 1.06 -11.53 -4.40
CA SER A 234 1.72 -11.06 -5.62
C SER A 234 0.97 -9.90 -6.28
N PRO A 235 1.63 -8.78 -6.59
CA PRO A 235 1.08 -7.75 -7.47
C PRO A 235 1.25 -8.09 -8.97
N ILE A 236 2.00 -9.15 -9.30
CA ILE A 236 2.28 -9.58 -10.67
C ILE A 236 1.43 -10.79 -10.99
N VAL A 237 0.75 -10.76 -12.13
CA VAL A 237 -0.08 -11.82 -12.67
C VAL A 237 0.24 -11.98 -14.16
N GLY A 238 0.65 -13.18 -14.57
CA GLY A 238 1.02 -13.46 -15.96
C GLY A 238 2.18 -12.60 -16.49
N GLY A 239 3.14 -12.24 -15.62
CA GLY A 239 4.28 -11.41 -15.98
C GLY A 239 4.02 -9.91 -16.05
N GLU A 240 2.79 -9.46 -15.72
CA GLU A 240 2.39 -8.05 -15.78
C GLU A 240 1.78 -7.59 -14.45
N ALA A 241 1.86 -6.29 -14.17
CA ALA A 241 1.12 -5.68 -13.09
C ALA A 241 -0.32 -5.38 -13.53
N ILE A 242 -1.29 -5.70 -12.69
CA ILE A 242 -2.70 -5.39 -12.97
C ILE A 242 -2.91 -3.87 -13.14
N LYS A 243 -2.12 -3.06 -12.40
CA LYS A 243 -2.14 -1.60 -12.49
C LYS A 243 -0.77 -1.03 -12.13
N GLY A 244 -0.35 0.01 -12.85
CA GLY A 244 0.89 0.73 -12.56
C GLY A 244 2.16 0.05 -13.10
N PRO A 245 3.35 0.59 -12.81
CA PRO A 245 4.59 0.25 -13.47
C PRO A 245 5.39 -0.89 -12.81
N ALA A 246 4.82 -1.69 -11.88
CA ALA A 246 5.61 -2.65 -11.10
C ALA A 246 6.41 -3.61 -11.99
N ALA A 247 5.79 -4.24 -12.99
CA ALA A 247 6.48 -5.18 -13.89
C ALA A 247 7.57 -4.48 -14.74
N LYS A 248 7.31 -3.25 -15.22
CA LYS A 248 8.31 -2.43 -15.92
C LYS A 248 9.50 -2.14 -15.00
N MET A 249 9.23 -1.67 -13.78
CA MET A 249 10.28 -1.35 -12.81
C MET A 249 11.11 -2.59 -12.45
N MET A 250 10.48 -3.76 -12.26
CA MET A 250 11.21 -5.02 -12.03
C MET A 250 12.21 -5.30 -13.15
N ARG A 251 11.76 -5.27 -14.42
CA ARG A 251 12.62 -5.53 -15.59
C ARG A 251 13.78 -4.53 -15.67
N GLU A 252 13.51 -3.24 -15.45
CA GLU A 252 14.53 -2.18 -15.55
C GLU A 252 15.54 -2.23 -14.39
N LEU A 253 15.12 -2.71 -13.23
CA LEU A 253 15.98 -2.95 -12.07
C LEU A 253 16.68 -4.32 -12.11
N GLY A 254 16.57 -5.06 -13.24
CA GLY A 254 17.23 -6.34 -13.42
C GLY A 254 16.59 -7.51 -12.67
N MET A 255 15.33 -7.37 -12.26
CA MET A 255 14.57 -8.42 -11.59
C MET A 255 13.62 -9.10 -12.55
N ASP A 256 13.37 -10.39 -12.32
CA ASP A 256 12.33 -11.12 -13.06
C ASP A 256 10.94 -10.57 -12.69
N ALA A 257 10.19 -10.12 -13.71
CA ALA A 257 8.83 -9.63 -13.55
C ALA A 257 7.85 -10.79 -13.38
N SER A 258 7.97 -11.52 -12.30
CA SER A 258 7.18 -12.70 -11.96
C SER A 258 6.87 -12.76 -10.48
N PRO A 259 5.93 -13.63 -10.05
CA PRO A 259 5.73 -13.91 -8.62
C PRO A 259 7.00 -14.42 -7.92
N VAL A 260 7.88 -15.16 -8.62
CA VAL A 260 9.16 -15.62 -8.06
C VAL A 260 10.07 -14.42 -7.75
N GLY A 261 10.17 -13.46 -8.68
CA GLY A 261 10.95 -12.24 -8.45
C GLY A 261 10.44 -11.44 -7.26
N VAL A 262 9.13 -11.29 -7.10
CA VAL A 262 8.53 -10.61 -5.93
C VAL A 262 8.78 -11.41 -4.64
N ALA A 263 8.60 -12.73 -4.64
CA ALA A 263 8.85 -13.57 -3.48
C ALA A 263 10.33 -13.52 -3.07
N GLY A 264 11.24 -13.58 -4.05
CA GLY A 264 12.69 -13.47 -3.83
C GLY A 264 13.11 -12.12 -3.25
N HIS A 265 12.45 -11.02 -3.66
CA HIS A 265 12.72 -9.67 -3.14
C HIS A 265 12.47 -9.56 -1.60
N TYR A 266 11.52 -10.35 -1.08
CA TYR A 266 11.17 -10.37 0.34
C TYR A 266 11.52 -11.70 1.03
N GLN A 267 12.39 -12.52 0.44
CA GLN A 267 12.67 -13.88 0.93
C GLN A 267 13.09 -13.93 2.39
N ASP A 268 13.86 -12.94 2.85
CA ASP A 268 14.35 -12.84 4.23
C ASP A 268 13.25 -12.53 5.27
N LEU A 269 12.06 -12.15 4.82
CA LEU A 269 10.95 -11.78 5.68
C LEU A 269 9.79 -12.79 5.64
N LEU A 270 9.48 -13.34 4.46
CA LEU A 270 8.23 -14.06 4.23
C LEU A 270 8.24 -15.50 4.78
N THR A 271 7.08 -15.91 5.30
CA THR A 271 6.76 -17.31 5.64
C THR A 271 5.77 -17.92 4.64
N GLY A 272 4.97 -17.09 3.97
CA GLY A 272 4.00 -17.49 2.99
C GLY A 272 3.86 -16.52 1.83
N PHE A 273 3.49 -17.03 0.66
CA PHE A 273 3.29 -16.25 -0.55
C PHE A 273 2.05 -16.70 -1.31
N VAL A 274 1.22 -15.77 -1.73
CA VAL A 274 -0.01 -16.01 -2.48
C VAL A 274 0.18 -15.49 -3.90
N LEU A 275 0.00 -16.37 -4.89
CA LEU A 275 0.14 -16.05 -6.31
C LEU A 275 -1.15 -16.40 -7.07
N ASP A 276 -1.33 -15.77 -8.24
CA ASP A 276 -2.50 -16.02 -9.08
C ASP A 276 -2.44 -17.42 -9.73
N ARG A 277 -3.61 -17.95 -10.06
CA ARG A 277 -3.73 -19.24 -10.79
C ARG A 277 -3.03 -19.24 -12.14
N GLN A 278 -2.94 -18.08 -12.80
CA GLN A 278 -2.23 -17.95 -14.07
C GLN A 278 -0.73 -18.21 -13.91
N ASP A 279 -0.21 -18.04 -12.70
CA ASP A 279 1.22 -18.20 -12.38
C ASP A 279 1.51 -19.49 -11.58
N GLU A 280 0.60 -20.48 -11.56
CA GLU A 280 0.72 -21.71 -10.77
C GLU A 280 2.05 -22.45 -11.03
N ALA A 281 2.59 -22.38 -12.24
CA ALA A 281 3.88 -22.98 -12.59
C ALA A 281 5.04 -22.48 -11.70
N HIS A 282 4.94 -21.27 -11.14
CA HIS A 282 5.96 -20.68 -10.28
C HIS A 282 5.88 -21.17 -8.82
N LYS A 283 4.79 -21.84 -8.41
CA LYS A 283 4.58 -22.31 -7.03
C LYS A 283 5.71 -23.20 -6.52
N THR A 284 6.19 -24.11 -7.37
CA THR A 284 7.27 -25.04 -7.01
C THR A 284 8.57 -24.30 -6.76
N ALA A 285 8.97 -23.34 -7.62
CA ALA A 285 10.16 -22.55 -7.42
C ALA A 285 10.09 -21.73 -6.11
N ILE A 286 8.97 -21.07 -5.83
CA ILE A 286 8.78 -20.34 -4.57
C ILE A 286 8.93 -21.27 -3.34
N ALA A 287 8.37 -22.47 -3.42
CA ALA A 287 8.40 -23.39 -2.28
C ALA A 287 9.77 -24.04 -2.07
N PHE A 288 10.45 -24.49 -3.13
CA PHE A 288 11.69 -25.26 -3.03
C PHE A 288 12.94 -24.38 -3.08
N ASP A 289 12.98 -23.38 -3.98
CA ASP A 289 14.19 -22.58 -4.16
C ASP A 289 14.27 -21.45 -3.15
N LEU A 290 13.11 -20.87 -2.75
CA LEU A 290 13.04 -19.78 -1.78
C LEU A 290 12.68 -20.25 -0.36
N GLY A 291 12.18 -21.47 -0.18
CA GLY A 291 11.76 -21.99 1.11
C GLY A 291 10.49 -21.33 1.68
N ILE A 292 9.68 -20.68 0.83
CA ILE A 292 8.47 -19.94 1.23
C ILE A 292 7.25 -20.81 0.90
N ARG A 293 6.36 -21.07 1.85
CA ARG A 293 5.10 -21.77 1.55
C ARG A 293 4.25 -20.97 0.57
N ALA A 294 3.68 -21.63 -0.43
CA ALA A 294 2.97 -20.95 -1.52
C ALA A 294 1.52 -21.44 -1.66
N LEU A 295 0.58 -20.48 -1.78
CA LEU A 295 -0.82 -20.70 -2.11
C LEU A 295 -1.11 -20.15 -3.50
N THR A 296 -1.74 -20.96 -4.36
CA THR A 296 -2.26 -20.53 -5.66
C THR A 296 -3.76 -20.32 -5.54
N THR A 297 -4.22 -19.10 -5.89
CA THR A 297 -5.64 -18.73 -5.93
C THR A 297 -5.89 -17.62 -6.96
N SER A 298 -7.12 -17.17 -7.14
CA SER A 298 -7.38 -15.96 -7.94
C SER A 298 -7.05 -14.72 -7.12
N THR A 299 -6.03 -13.95 -7.52
CA THR A 299 -5.61 -12.74 -6.80
C THR A 299 -6.18 -11.46 -7.41
N ILE A 300 -6.80 -11.54 -8.59
CA ILE A 300 -7.43 -10.40 -9.25
C ILE A 300 -8.71 -10.02 -8.50
N MET A 301 -8.77 -8.77 -8.06
CA MET A 301 -9.88 -8.20 -7.29
C MET A 301 -10.67 -7.22 -8.16
N SER A 302 -11.62 -7.72 -8.94
CA SER A 302 -12.49 -6.92 -9.80
C SER A 302 -13.76 -6.45 -9.07
N THR A 303 -14.31 -7.30 -8.22
CA THR A 303 -15.53 -7.08 -7.44
C THR A 303 -15.24 -7.03 -5.94
N ASP A 304 -16.21 -6.60 -5.14
CA ASP A 304 -16.12 -6.65 -3.68
C ASP A 304 -16.07 -8.09 -3.17
N ASP A 305 -16.78 -9.02 -3.82
CA ASP A 305 -16.73 -10.44 -3.49
C ASP A 305 -15.33 -11.04 -3.72
N ASP A 306 -14.63 -10.62 -4.77
CA ASP A 306 -13.24 -11.03 -5.01
C ASP A 306 -12.31 -10.58 -3.88
N ARG A 307 -12.49 -9.35 -3.39
CA ARG A 307 -11.70 -8.79 -2.28
C ARG A 307 -11.93 -9.57 -1.00
N VAL A 308 -13.18 -9.87 -0.67
CA VAL A 308 -13.57 -10.65 0.53
C VAL A 308 -13.06 -12.07 0.42
N ARG A 309 -13.23 -12.73 -0.73
CA ARG A 309 -12.75 -14.08 -0.99
C ARG A 309 -11.24 -14.17 -0.81
N LEU A 310 -10.47 -13.30 -1.48
CA LEU A 310 -9.01 -13.29 -1.37
C LEU A 310 -8.55 -13.04 0.06
N ALA A 311 -9.17 -12.10 0.76
CA ALA A 311 -8.85 -11.81 2.15
C ALA A 311 -9.07 -13.04 3.04
N ARG A 312 -10.17 -13.78 2.87
CA ARG A 312 -10.47 -15.02 3.61
C ARG A 312 -9.43 -16.09 3.31
N GLU A 313 -9.11 -16.33 2.06
CA GLU A 313 -8.12 -17.33 1.64
C GLU A 313 -6.70 -17.00 2.17
N VAL A 314 -6.32 -15.73 2.21
CA VAL A 314 -5.05 -15.28 2.83
C VAL A 314 -5.03 -15.59 4.34
N LEU A 315 -6.14 -15.31 5.04
CA LEU A 315 -6.24 -15.58 6.49
C LEU A 315 -6.25 -17.09 6.79
N GLU A 316 -6.96 -17.87 5.99
CA GLU A 316 -7.00 -19.34 6.10
C GLU A 316 -5.64 -19.97 5.82
N PHE A 317 -4.94 -19.48 4.80
CA PHE A 317 -3.58 -19.92 4.49
C PHE A 317 -2.61 -19.57 5.62
N ALA A 318 -2.67 -18.35 6.14
CA ALA A 318 -1.85 -17.92 7.26
C ALA A 318 -2.10 -18.73 8.55
N ALA A 319 -3.29 -19.30 8.72
CA ALA A 319 -3.60 -20.18 9.86
C ALA A 319 -2.90 -21.54 9.79
N GLN A 320 -2.34 -21.90 8.65
CA GLN A 320 -1.65 -23.16 8.41
C GLN A 320 -0.11 -23.02 8.44
N LEU A 321 0.40 -21.78 8.56
CA LEU A 321 1.82 -21.50 8.64
C LEU A 321 2.37 -21.63 10.05
#